data_b384a548073c01b2f5312f4fdb7ac6c2
#
_entry.id   b384a548073c01b2f5312f4fdb7ac6c2
#
_cell.length_a   1.000
_cell.length_b   1.000
_cell.length_c   1.000
_cell.angle_alpha   90.00
_cell.angle_beta   90.00
_cell.angle_gamma   90.00
#
_symmetry.space_group_name_H-M   'P 1'
#
loop_
_entity.id
_entity.type
_entity.pdbx_description
1 polymer ?
#
loop_
_entity_poly.entity_id
_entity_poly.type
_entity_poly.pdbx_seq_one_letter_code
_entity_poly.pdbx_strand_id
1 'polypeptide(L)'
;MPDGSYGPVVVKEAGLRVAGYDDPLERRSDESYRDNGATPSVQQQAAFQGWFHTVRDKVDAIMVHNPGVAQLVFDELRADPPTTTPLVFFVGHTHHARLDRIGSVTVINGGTVGGGGAANVEDGSPIGIAAMTYRIRPEFSPLAVDLVQIDPGTGSATANRTRLDTEPTEEESDDDGSS
;
A
#
# COMPACT_ATOMS: atom_id res chain seq x y z
N MET A 1 -5.35 -21.13 0.47
CA MET A 1 -4.04 -21.82 0.45
C MET A 1 -3.63 -22.10 1.89
N PRO A 2 -2.85 -23.17 2.20
CA PRO A 2 -2.50 -23.52 3.58
C PRO A 2 -1.65 -22.46 4.29
N ASP A 3 -0.91 -21.67 3.51
CA ASP A 3 -0.06 -20.55 3.97
C ASP A 3 -0.79 -19.23 4.14
N GLY A 4 -2.10 -19.23 3.84
CA GLY A 4 -2.93 -18.04 3.93
C GLY A 4 -2.83 -17.07 2.76
N SER A 5 -2.04 -17.38 1.76
CA SER A 5 -2.02 -16.60 0.54
C SER A 5 -3.22 -16.94 -0.35
N TYR A 6 -3.70 -15.95 -1.07
CA TYR A 6 -4.71 -16.11 -2.09
C TYR A 6 -4.08 -15.94 -3.46
N GLY A 7 -4.42 -16.83 -4.38
CA GLY A 7 -3.97 -16.73 -5.76
C GLY A 7 -4.50 -15.47 -6.46
N PRO A 8 -3.91 -15.09 -7.59
CA PRO A 8 -4.37 -13.93 -8.35
C PRO A 8 -5.83 -14.10 -8.77
N VAL A 9 -6.60 -13.02 -8.59
CA VAL A 9 -8.02 -12.95 -8.96
C VAL A 9 -8.18 -11.84 -10.00
N VAL A 10 -8.92 -12.10 -11.06
CA VAL A 10 -9.30 -11.04 -12.00
C VAL A 10 -10.60 -10.42 -11.53
N VAL A 11 -10.55 -9.14 -11.19
CA VAL A 11 -11.75 -8.34 -10.92
C VAL A 11 -12.36 -7.99 -12.28
N LYS A 12 -13.43 -8.69 -12.66
CA LYS A 12 -13.99 -8.62 -14.02
C LYS A 12 -14.46 -7.22 -14.42
N GLU A 13 -15.08 -6.51 -13.51
CA GLU A 13 -15.63 -5.16 -13.73
C GLU A 13 -14.53 -4.12 -13.90
N ALA A 14 -13.42 -4.31 -13.22
CA ALA A 14 -12.29 -3.38 -13.24
C ALA A 14 -11.15 -3.86 -14.15
N GLY A 15 -11.16 -5.12 -14.57
CA GLY A 15 -10.11 -5.72 -15.41
C GLY A 15 -8.74 -5.87 -14.72
N LEU A 16 -8.66 -5.65 -13.40
CA LEU A 16 -7.43 -5.80 -12.61
C LEU A 16 -7.17 -7.25 -12.23
N ARG A 17 -5.90 -7.63 -12.28
CA ARG A 17 -5.42 -8.88 -11.70
C ARG A 17 -4.88 -8.58 -10.31
N VAL A 18 -5.53 -9.07 -9.29
CA VAL A 18 -5.19 -8.79 -7.89
C VAL A 18 -4.78 -10.08 -7.18
N ALA A 19 -3.72 -10.04 -6.40
CA ALA A 19 -3.36 -11.08 -5.45
C ALA A 19 -3.42 -10.53 -4.02
N GLY A 20 -4.00 -11.30 -3.11
CA GLY A 20 -4.02 -10.99 -1.69
C GLY A 20 -3.08 -11.92 -0.92
N TYR A 21 -2.40 -11.37 0.07
CA TYR A 21 -1.66 -12.14 1.06
C TYR A 21 -2.27 -11.92 2.43
N ASP A 22 -2.68 -13.03 3.06
CA ASP A 22 -3.30 -12.97 4.38
C ASP A 22 -2.23 -12.72 5.45
N ASP A 23 -2.51 -11.77 6.35
CA ASP A 23 -1.57 -11.45 7.43
C ASP A 23 -1.53 -12.59 8.45
N PRO A 24 -0.39 -13.29 8.59
CA PRO A 24 -0.28 -14.40 9.52
C PRO A 24 -0.41 -13.96 10.98
N LEU A 25 -0.29 -12.66 11.26
CA LEU A 25 -0.42 -12.09 12.60
C LEU A 25 -1.89 -11.87 12.99
N GLU A 26 -2.80 -11.68 12.04
CA GLU A 26 -4.21 -11.39 12.32
C GLU A 26 -5.14 -12.61 12.36
N ARG A 27 -4.61 -13.80 12.10
CA ARG A 27 -5.41 -15.04 12.04
C ARG A 27 -5.88 -15.60 13.36
N ARG A 28 -5.50 -15.04 14.48
CA ARG A 28 -5.86 -15.61 15.77
C ARG A 28 -7.23 -15.13 16.21
N SER A 29 -8.08 -16.07 16.54
CA SER A 29 -9.44 -15.83 17.04
C SER A 29 -9.52 -15.64 18.54
N ASP A 30 -8.39 -15.67 19.26
CA ASP A 30 -8.35 -15.48 20.70
C ASP A 30 -8.14 -14.00 21.07
N GLU A 31 -8.80 -13.56 22.11
CA GLU A 31 -8.75 -12.16 22.57
C GLU A 31 -7.35 -11.70 23.03
N SER A 32 -6.38 -12.62 23.20
CA SER A 32 -5.02 -12.29 23.54
C SER A 32 -4.26 -11.60 22.40
N TYR A 33 -4.87 -11.54 21.24
CA TYR A 33 -4.24 -11.15 19.98
C TYR A 33 -4.53 -9.70 19.54
N ARG A 34 -4.78 -8.84 20.45
CA ARG A 34 -4.83 -7.39 20.19
C ARG A 34 -3.44 -6.72 20.26
N ASP A 35 -2.38 -7.45 19.93
CA ASP A 35 -1.07 -6.84 19.80
C ASP A 35 -0.95 -6.19 18.42
N ASN A 36 -1.59 -5.03 18.29
CA ASN A 36 -1.56 -4.17 17.10
C ASN A 36 -0.14 -3.64 16.77
N GLY A 37 0.86 -4.01 17.56
CA GLY A 37 2.25 -3.63 17.41
C GLY A 37 3.19 -4.79 17.07
N ALA A 38 2.69 -6.00 16.86
CA ALA A 38 3.55 -7.14 16.56
C ALA A 38 4.32 -6.92 15.25
N THR A 39 5.64 -6.88 15.35
CA THR A 39 6.52 -6.82 14.19
C THR A 39 6.61 -8.20 13.54
N PRO A 40 6.37 -8.32 12.23
CA PRO A 40 6.53 -9.59 11.52
C PRO A 40 7.94 -10.14 11.67
N SER A 41 8.03 -11.43 11.98
CA SER A 41 9.33 -12.11 12.06
C SER A 41 10.01 -12.19 10.69
N VAL A 42 11.33 -12.33 10.68
CA VAL A 42 12.11 -12.54 9.44
C VAL A 42 11.59 -13.74 8.64
N GLN A 43 11.14 -14.80 9.32
CA GLN A 43 10.56 -15.97 8.64
C GLN A 43 9.23 -15.63 7.93
N GLN A 44 8.37 -14.81 8.54
CA GLN A 44 7.12 -14.36 7.92
C GLN A 44 7.38 -13.45 6.72
N GLN A 45 8.35 -12.55 6.84
CA GLN A 45 8.79 -11.69 5.74
C GLN A 45 9.39 -12.51 4.58
N ALA A 46 10.22 -13.52 4.87
CA ALA A 46 10.79 -14.41 3.88
C ALA A 46 9.71 -15.27 3.18
N ALA A 47 8.69 -15.71 3.92
CA ALA A 47 7.56 -16.42 3.33
C ALA A 47 6.76 -15.53 2.36
N PHE A 48 6.52 -14.26 2.72
CA PHE A 48 5.90 -13.28 1.84
C PHE A 48 6.77 -13.04 0.59
N GLN A 49 8.08 -12.85 0.75
CA GLN A 49 9.01 -12.64 -0.36
C GLN A 49 9.00 -13.81 -1.34
N GLY A 50 9.05 -15.06 -0.83
CA GLY A 50 8.94 -16.25 -1.66
C GLY A 50 7.62 -16.31 -2.43
N TRP A 51 6.49 -16.00 -1.79
CA TRP A 51 5.19 -15.91 -2.44
C TRP A 51 5.15 -14.77 -3.48
N PHE A 52 5.65 -13.58 -3.15
CA PHE A 52 5.73 -12.44 -4.05
C PHE A 52 6.40 -12.79 -5.37
N HIS A 53 7.55 -13.48 -5.35
CA HIS A 53 8.25 -13.91 -6.54
C HIS A 53 7.44 -14.89 -7.41
N THR A 54 6.44 -15.56 -6.85
CA THR A 54 5.55 -16.45 -7.63
C THR A 54 4.41 -15.72 -8.33
N VAL A 55 4.03 -14.53 -7.86
CA VAL A 55 2.85 -13.82 -8.34
C VAL A 55 3.15 -12.49 -9.05
N ARG A 56 4.28 -11.83 -8.76
CA ARG A 56 4.59 -10.46 -9.19
C ARG A 56 4.37 -10.20 -10.69
N ASP A 57 4.72 -11.15 -11.54
CA ASP A 57 4.61 -11.02 -13.01
C ASP A 57 3.21 -11.41 -13.55
N LYS A 58 2.30 -11.81 -12.67
CA LYS A 58 0.96 -12.30 -13.03
C LYS A 58 -0.15 -11.37 -12.60
N VAL A 59 0.17 -10.32 -11.85
CA VAL A 59 -0.80 -9.42 -11.22
C VAL A 59 -0.47 -7.96 -11.50
N ASP A 60 -1.47 -7.12 -11.39
CA ASP A 60 -1.37 -5.67 -11.49
C ASP A 60 -1.33 -5.03 -10.09
N ALA A 61 -1.91 -5.73 -9.10
CA ALA A 61 -1.96 -5.25 -7.73
C ALA A 61 -1.78 -6.38 -6.71
N ILE A 62 -1.16 -6.05 -5.59
CA ILE A 62 -0.98 -6.90 -4.42
C ILE A 62 -1.65 -6.22 -3.23
N MET A 63 -2.43 -6.98 -2.47
CA MET A 63 -3.03 -6.53 -1.22
C MET A 63 -2.39 -7.26 -0.05
N VAL A 64 -1.84 -6.52 0.89
CA VAL A 64 -1.31 -7.04 2.16
C VAL A 64 -1.64 -6.05 3.27
N HIS A 65 -2.22 -6.53 4.39
CA HIS A 65 -2.66 -5.63 5.45
C HIS A 65 -1.46 -4.95 6.13
N ASN A 66 -0.52 -5.72 6.67
CA ASN A 66 0.64 -5.19 7.38
C ASN A 66 1.83 -5.00 6.43
N PRO A 67 2.27 -3.75 6.14
CA PRO A 67 3.42 -3.49 5.27
C PRO A 67 4.73 -4.07 5.81
N GLY A 68 4.83 -4.29 7.12
CA GLY A 68 6.01 -4.93 7.72
C GLY A 68 6.23 -6.37 7.24
N VAL A 69 5.17 -7.08 6.83
CA VAL A 69 5.30 -8.42 6.22
C VAL A 69 6.02 -8.35 4.88
N ALA A 70 5.82 -7.25 4.13
CA ALA A 70 6.43 -7.02 2.82
C ALA A 70 7.80 -6.32 2.88
N GLN A 71 8.37 -6.11 4.09
CA GLN A 71 9.59 -5.30 4.25
C GLN A 71 10.77 -5.79 3.40
N LEU A 72 11.07 -7.11 3.40
CA LEU A 72 12.15 -7.67 2.59
C LEU A 72 11.94 -7.44 1.09
N VAL A 73 10.69 -7.48 0.62
CA VAL A 73 10.35 -7.17 -0.78
C VAL A 73 10.57 -5.69 -1.07
N PHE A 74 10.15 -4.79 -0.18
CA PHE A 74 10.38 -3.36 -0.38
C PHE A 74 11.87 -3.00 -0.36
N ASP A 75 12.68 -3.68 0.45
CA ASP A 75 14.12 -3.47 0.46
C ASP A 75 14.79 -4.00 -0.82
N GLU A 76 14.36 -5.16 -1.32
CA GLU A 76 14.78 -5.70 -2.63
C GLU A 76 14.43 -4.71 -3.76
N LEU A 77 13.19 -4.23 -3.80
CA LEU A 77 12.73 -3.29 -4.82
C LEU A 77 13.47 -1.93 -4.75
N ARG A 78 13.87 -1.48 -3.57
CA ARG A 78 14.67 -0.26 -3.42
C ARG A 78 16.13 -0.46 -3.86
N ALA A 79 16.67 -1.66 -3.63
CA ALA A 79 18.03 -1.99 -4.06
C ALA A 79 18.15 -2.10 -5.59
N ASP A 80 17.10 -2.59 -6.26
CA ASP A 80 17.01 -2.72 -7.72
C ASP A 80 15.60 -2.29 -8.19
N PRO A 81 15.35 -0.98 -8.34
CA PRO A 81 14.03 -0.46 -8.66
C PRO A 81 13.58 -0.87 -10.08
N PRO A 82 12.42 -1.53 -10.22
CA PRO A 82 11.89 -1.86 -11.53
C PRO A 82 11.49 -0.58 -12.29
N THR A 83 11.76 -0.55 -13.60
CA THR A 83 11.54 0.64 -14.43
C THR A 83 10.39 0.52 -15.42
N THR A 84 9.95 -0.70 -15.72
CA THR A 84 9.04 -0.93 -16.86
C THR A 84 7.68 -1.50 -16.50
N THR A 85 7.61 -2.41 -15.54
CA THR A 85 6.35 -3.10 -15.22
C THR A 85 5.68 -2.46 -14.02
N PRO A 86 4.55 -1.74 -14.21
CA PRO A 86 3.82 -1.16 -13.11
C PRO A 86 3.24 -2.24 -12.19
N LEU A 87 3.41 -2.06 -10.89
CA LEU A 87 2.81 -2.89 -9.85
C LEU A 87 2.32 -1.99 -8.73
N VAL A 88 1.16 -2.28 -8.18
CA VAL A 88 0.61 -1.51 -7.06
C VAL A 88 0.50 -2.39 -5.83
N PHE A 89 1.02 -1.91 -4.70
CA PHE A 89 0.74 -2.47 -3.38
C PHE A 89 -0.33 -1.65 -2.69
N PHE A 90 -1.40 -2.29 -2.25
CA PHE A 90 -2.34 -1.74 -1.29
C PHE A 90 -2.02 -2.30 0.08
N VAL A 91 -1.67 -1.40 1.00
CA VAL A 91 -1.32 -1.75 2.38
C VAL A 91 -2.23 -1.01 3.37
N GLY A 92 -2.26 -1.46 4.60
CA GLY A 92 -3.04 -0.88 5.69
C GLY A 92 -2.24 -0.77 6.99
N HIS A 93 -2.84 -1.18 8.09
CA HIS A 93 -2.27 -1.35 9.43
C HIS A 93 -1.81 -0.06 10.14
N THR A 94 -1.06 0.81 9.47
CA THR A 94 -0.47 2.01 10.12
C THR A 94 -1.48 3.14 10.31
N HIS A 95 -2.68 3.04 9.73
CA HIS A 95 -3.76 4.02 9.79
C HIS A 95 -3.40 5.43 9.25
N HIS A 96 -2.25 5.59 8.62
CA HIS A 96 -1.83 6.85 7.99
C HIS A 96 -1.94 6.73 6.47
N ALA A 97 -2.74 7.63 5.87
CA ALA A 97 -2.83 7.71 4.42
C ALA A 97 -1.47 8.16 3.85
N ARG A 98 -0.89 7.34 2.99
CA ARG A 98 0.44 7.56 2.43
C ARG A 98 0.58 6.95 1.04
N LEU A 99 1.36 7.63 0.21
CA LEU A 99 1.80 7.16 -1.10
C LEU A 99 3.32 7.14 -1.14
N ASP A 100 3.89 6.00 -1.54
CA ASP A 100 5.32 5.84 -1.82
C ASP A 100 5.51 5.31 -3.24
N ARG A 101 6.67 5.61 -3.85
CA ARG A 101 7.09 5.08 -5.16
C ARG A 101 8.47 4.43 -5.06
N ILE A 102 8.61 3.27 -5.70
CA ILE A 102 9.87 2.52 -5.80
C ILE A 102 10.04 2.14 -7.28
N GLY A 103 10.67 2.98 -8.07
CA GLY A 103 10.68 2.83 -9.52
C GLY A 103 9.26 2.84 -10.10
N SER A 104 8.89 1.80 -10.85
CA SER A 104 7.54 1.61 -11.40
C SER A 104 6.53 1.04 -10.39
N VAL A 105 6.96 0.69 -9.18
CA VAL A 105 6.06 0.18 -8.12
C VAL A 105 5.48 1.33 -7.32
N THR A 106 4.17 1.30 -7.10
CA THR A 106 3.43 2.26 -6.28
C THR A 106 2.92 1.57 -5.02
N VAL A 107 3.19 2.12 -3.84
CA VAL A 107 2.70 1.61 -2.55
C VAL A 107 1.69 2.59 -1.98
N ILE A 108 0.46 2.16 -1.80
CA ILE A 108 -0.66 2.97 -1.34
C ILE A 108 -1.13 2.46 0.02
N ASN A 109 -1.03 3.28 1.04
CA ASN A 109 -1.74 3.09 2.29
C ASN A 109 -2.96 4.02 2.30
N GLY A 110 -4.15 3.43 2.40
CA GLY A 110 -5.41 4.18 2.41
C GLY A 110 -5.70 4.91 3.72
N GLY A 111 -4.88 4.70 4.75
CA GLY A 111 -5.22 5.17 6.09
C GLY A 111 -6.31 4.30 6.73
N THR A 112 -7.17 4.93 7.51
CA THR A 112 -8.27 4.25 8.20
C THR A 112 -9.61 4.88 7.90
N VAL A 113 -10.57 4.09 7.47
CA VAL A 113 -11.99 4.47 7.37
C VAL A 113 -12.69 4.03 8.65
N GLY A 114 -12.29 4.63 9.81
CA GLY A 114 -12.80 4.23 11.12
C GLY A 114 -12.28 2.87 11.61
N GLY A 115 -11.22 2.33 11.00
CA GLY A 115 -10.49 1.16 11.51
C GLY A 115 -9.81 1.49 12.85
N GLY A 116 -9.84 0.55 13.80
CA GLY A 116 -9.43 0.81 15.18
C GLY A 116 -10.59 1.19 16.09
N GLY A 117 -11.82 1.31 15.54
CA GLY A 117 -13.03 1.56 16.30
C GLY A 117 -13.11 2.94 16.94
N ALA A 118 -13.93 3.07 17.99
CA ALA A 118 -14.18 4.33 18.68
C ALA A 118 -12.89 4.97 19.24
N ALA A 119 -11.92 4.17 19.66
CA ALA A 119 -10.67 4.67 20.24
C ALA A 119 -9.92 5.59 19.27
N ASN A 120 -9.81 5.25 18.00
CA ASN A 120 -9.11 6.10 17.02
C ASN A 120 -9.86 7.42 16.74
N VAL A 121 -11.19 7.42 16.84
CA VAL A 121 -11.98 8.64 16.69
C VAL A 121 -11.84 9.51 17.93
N GLU A 122 -11.82 8.90 19.12
CA GLU A 122 -11.62 9.61 20.40
C GLU A 122 -10.22 10.23 20.48
N ASP A 123 -9.21 9.56 19.97
CA ASP A 123 -7.82 10.07 19.91
C ASP A 123 -7.62 11.17 18.84
N GLY A 124 -8.65 11.50 18.06
CA GLY A 124 -8.59 12.52 17.02
C GLY A 124 -7.73 12.10 15.80
N SER A 125 -7.47 10.82 15.63
CA SER A 125 -6.70 10.32 14.48
C SER A 125 -7.44 10.60 13.17
N PRO A 126 -6.78 11.13 12.13
CA PRO A 126 -7.42 11.44 10.86
C PRO A 126 -8.03 10.19 10.20
N ILE A 127 -9.22 10.34 9.64
CA ILE A 127 -9.83 9.33 8.77
C ILE A 127 -9.18 9.46 7.39
N GLY A 128 -8.61 8.37 6.88
CA GLY A 128 -7.92 8.34 5.59
C GLY A 128 -8.64 7.48 4.56
N ILE A 129 -8.66 7.95 3.31
CA ILE A 129 -9.14 7.20 2.15
C ILE A 129 -8.15 7.41 1.01
N ALA A 130 -7.82 6.34 0.29
CA ALA A 130 -7.10 6.44 -0.96
C ALA A 130 -7.95 5.92 -2.12
N ALA A 131 -7.92 6.66 -3.24
CA ALA A 131 -8.54 6.23 -4.49
C ALA A 131 -7.49 6.26 -5.60
N MET A 132 -7.37 5.16 -6.35
CA MET A 132 -6.46 5.07 -7.50
C MET A 132 -7.23 5.16 -8.81
N THR A 133 -6.80 6.04 -9.68
CA THR A 133 -7.22 6.06 -11.09
C THR A 133 -6.19 5.29 -11.91
N TYR A 134 -6.66 4.40 -12.78
CA TYR A 134 -5.78 3.57 -13.60
C TYR A 134 -6.37 3.31 -14.99
N ARG A 135 -5.54 2.85 -15.90
CA ARG A 135 -5.90 2.37 -17.24
C ARG A 135 -5.47 0.90 -17.34
N ILE A 136 -6.30 0.07 -17.98
CA ILE A 136 -6.03 -1.37 -18.17
C ILE A 136 -5.67 -1.72 -19.63
N ARG A 137 -5.80 -0.80 -20.56
CA ARG A 137 -5.51 -1.04 -21.98
C ARG A 137 -4.66 0.09 -22.55
N PRO A 138 -3.69 -0.21 -23.44
CA PRO A 138 -3.28 -1.56 -23.87
C PRO A 138 -2.66 -2.40 -22.74
N GLU A 139 -2.08 -1.76 -21.71
CA GLU A 139 -1.48 -2.38 -20.54
C GLU A 139 -1.94 -1.67 -19.28
N PHE A 140 -1.83 -2.35 -18.14
CA PHE A 140 -2.12 -1.74 -16.84
C PHE A 140 -1.18 -0.57 -16.59
N SER A 141 -1.76 0.55 -16.21
CA SER A 141 -1.01 1.76 -15.85
C SER A 141 -1.75 2.52 -14.75
N PRO A 142 -1.18 2.66 -13.56
CA PRO A 142 -1.69 3.57 -12.54
C PRO A 142 -1.44 5.02 -13.00
N LEU A 143 -2.47 5.86 -12.98
CA LEU A 143 -2.43 7.23 -13.53
C LEU A 143 -2.37 8.29 -12.42
N ALA A 144 -3.11 8.09 -11.35
CA ALA A 144 -3.14 9.02 -10.23
C ALA A 144 -3.63 8.33 -8.95
N VAL A 145 -3.22 8.88 -7.82
CA VAL A 145 -3.75 8.52 -6.50
C VAL A 145 -4.25 9.79 -5.82
N ASP A 146 -5.49 9.73 -5.35
CA ASP A 146 -6.10 10.74 -4.48
C ASP A 146 -6.02 10.23 -3.04
N LEU A 147 -5.35 10.98 -2.18
CA LEU A 147 -5.35 10.76 -0.73
C LEU A 147 -6.28 11.80 -0.10
N VAL A 148 -7.31 11.33 0.59
CA VAL A 148 -8.24 12.18 1.33
C VAL A 148 -8.05 11.92 2.81
N GLN A 149 -7.88 12.99 3.58
CA GLN A 149 -7.82 12.93 5.04
C GLN A 149 -8.90 13.82 5.62
N ILE A 150 -9.61 13.31 6.61
CA ILE A 150 -10.70 13.99 7.30
C ILE A 150 -10.33 14.09 8.78
N ASP A 151 -10.33 15.30 9.31
CA ASP A 151 -10.20 15.55 10.75
C ASP A 151 -11.54 15.23 11.41
N PRO A 152 -11.63 14.22 12.29
CA PRO A 152 -12.89 13.84 12.92
C PRO A 152 -13.40 14.89 13.91
N GLY A 153 -12.53 15.74 14.48
CA GLY A 153 -12.90 16.76 15.45
C GLY A 153 -13.56 17.98 14.80
N THR A 154 -13.09 18.37 13.61
CA THR A 154 -13.59 19.56 12.89
C THR A 154 -14.45 19.21 11.68
N GLY A 155 -14.41 17.99 11.20
CA GLY A 155 -15.02 17.58 9.93
C GLY A 155 -14.30 18.15 8.69
N SER A 156 -13.18 18.84 8.87
CA SER A 156 -12.39 19.38 7.75
C SER A 156 -11.77 18.26 6.93
N ALA A 157 -11.86 18.35 5.60
CA ALA A 157 -11.27 17.40 4.69
C ALA A 157 -10.17 18.06 3.84
N THR A 158 -9.07 17.35 3.68
CA THR A 158 -8.01 17.69 2.72
C THR A 158 -7.90 16.58 1.70
N ALA A 159 -7.70 16.94 0.43
CA ALA A 159 -7.47 15.99 -0.64
C ALA A 159 -6.19 16.36 -1.40
N ASN A 160 -5.34 15.37 -1.64
CA ASN A 160 -4.12 15.53 -2.41
C ASN A 160 -4.11 14.52 -3.55
N ARG A 161 -3.99 15.01 -4.79
CA ARG A 161 -3.88 14.20 -5.99
C ARG A 161 -2.44 14.14 -6.46
N THR A 162 -1.87 12.94 -6.49
CA THR A 162 -0.55 12.69 -7.07
C THR A 162 -0.71 12.00 -8.42
N ARG A 163 -0.14 12.58 -9.47
CA ARG A 163 -0.06 11.96 -10.80
C ARG A 163 1.09 10.96 -10.83
N LEU A 164 0.85 9.81 -11.45
CA LEU A 164 1.81 8.71 -11.56
C LEU A 164 2.30 8.49 -13.00
N ASP A 165 1.60 9.08 -13.96
CA ASP A 165 1.90 9.02 -15.40
C ASP A 165 2.90 10.09 -15.86
N THR A 166 3.38 10.95 -14.95
CA THR A 166 4.46 11.91 -15.19
C THR A 166 5.76 11.37 -14.59
N GLU A 167 6.89 11.55 -15.29
CA GLU A 167 8.19 11.34 -14.67
C GLU A 167 8.31 12.25 -13.44
N PRO A 168 8.97 11.78 -12.36
CA PRO A 168 9.22 12.65 -11.20
C PRO A 168 9.98 13.89 -11.74
N THR A 169 9.37 15.05 -11.58
CA THR A 169 10.08 16.31 -11.76
C THR A 169 11.16 16.32 -10.70
N GLU A 170 12.42 16.34 -11.09
CA GLU A 170 13.52 16.62 -10.15
C GLU A 170 13.16 17.95 -9.50
N GLU A 171 12.94 17.94 -8.18
CA GLU A 171 12.77 19.18 -7.44
C GLU A 171 14.04 19.98 -7.66
N GLU A 172 13.90 21.11 -8.35
CA GLU A 172 14.96 22.10 -8.43
C GLU A 172 15.39 22.40 -6.98
N SER A 173 16.59 21.94 -6.65
CA SER A 173 17.24 22.37 -5.43
C SER A 173 17.44 23.87 -5.60
N ASP A 174 16.60 24.70 -4.95
CA ASP A 174 16.82 26.10 -4.77
C ASP A 174 18.19 26.26 -4.06
N ASP A 175 19.23 26.34 -4.87
CA ASP A 175 20.54 26.81 -4.44
C ASP A 175 20.41 28.31 -4.22
N ASP A 176 19.97 28.67 -3.02
CA ASP A 176 19.95 30.05 -2.55
C ASP A 176 21.39 30.51 -2.32
N GLY A 177 22.02 30.87 -3.43
CA GLY A 177 23.32 31.49 -3.48
C GLY A 177 23.28 32.89 -2.83
N SER A 178 23.36 32.96 -1.51
CA SER A 178 23.69 34.18 -0.77
C SER A 178 25.12 34.58 -1.06
N SER A 179 25.30 35.63 -1.83
CA SER A 179 26.52 36.45 -1.88
C SER A 179 26.43 37.58 -0.88
#